data_6302c16225363c2d018d3b86f4ccf1b9
#
_entry.id   6302c16225363c2d018d3b86f4ccf1b9
#
_cell.length_a   1.000
_cell.length_b   1.000
_cell.length_c   1.000
_cell.angle_alpha   90.00
_cell.angle_beta   90.00
_cell.angle_gamma   90.00
#
_symmetry.space_group_name_H-M   'P 1'
#
loop_
_entity.id
_entity.type
_entity.pdbx_description
1 polymer ?
#
loop_
_entity_poly.entity_id
_entity_poly.type
_entity_poly.pdbx_seq_one_letter_code
_entity_poly.pdbx_strand_id
1 'polypeptide(L)'
;MLNLKNVRFEILRDPIVRDFSMDLQPGEVKTLFGPSGCGKTTVLRLISGLETPKSGEIKNTFRKTGFLFQENRLLENLTAMQNIAIFMDNPNENEIIALAEKIGLSSGDLNKYPTELSGGMAKRVAFLRLLLCGCDLALLDEPFVGLDRDLRNILATMLVEKIEQQGMACILVTHDRFEAARLSREIMQLSPKGMDIQNVITLPTPLSERNSAFEETVVAREFQGIHYYE
;
A
#
# COMPACT_ATOMS: atom_id res chain seq x y z
N MET A 1 15.77 4.25 4.03
CA MET A 1 15.10 5.44 4.59
C MET A 1 14.54 6.28 3.45
N LEU A 2 13.32 6.78 3.60
CA LEU A 2 12.70 7.76 2.70
C LEU A 2 12.54 9.08 3.46
N ASN A 3 12.80 10.20 2.78
CA ASN A 3 12.59 11.52 3.34
C ASN A 3 12.04 12.47 2.27
N LEU A 4 10.91 13.09 2.56
CA LEU A 4 10.27 14.12 1.77
C LEU A 4 10.39 15.43 2.52
N LYS A 5 10.85 16.51 1.85
CA LYS A 5 10.97 17.86 2.44
C LYS A 5 10.29 18.90 1.57
N ASN A 6 9.24 19.53 2.10
CA ASN A 6 8.51 20.63 1.48
C ASN A 6 8.14 20.33 0.01
N VAL A 7 7.68 19.10 -0.23
CA VAL A 7 7.33 18.62 -1.57
C VAL A 7 6.09 19.33 -2.06
N ARG A 8 6.16 19.90 -3.26
CA ARG A 8 5.04 20.55 -3.96
C ARG A 8 4.81 19.91 -5.31
N PHE A 9 3.53 19.74 -5.64
CA PHE A 9 3.12 19.25 -6.95
C PHE A 9 1.80 19.90 -7.37
N GLU A 10 1.69 20.26 -8.63
CA GLU A 10 0.50 20.87 -9.20
C GLU A 10 0.17 20.27 -10.58
N ILE A 11 -1.10 20.22 -10.91
CA ILE A 11 -1.59 19.85 -12.23
C ILE A 11 -2.37 21.06 -12.77
N LEU A 12 -1.99 21.58 -13.96
CA LEU A 12 -2.63 22.72 -14.61
C LEU A 12 -2.76 23.95 -13.67
N ARG A 13 -1.78 24.18 -12.80
CA ARG A 13 -1.74 25.22 -11.75
C ARG A 13 -2.67 24.97 -10.55
N ASP A 14 -3.36 23.85 -10.50
CA ASP A 14 -4.09 23.42 -9.29
C ASP A 14 -3.13 22.71 -8.35
N PRO A 15 -2.89 23.22 -7.13
CA PRO A 15 -1.95 22.62 -6.18
C PRO A 15 -2.56 21.35 -5.57
N ILE A 16 -2.00 20.20 -5.94
CA ILE A 16 -2.40 18.88 -5.43
C ILE A 16 -1.66 18.55 -4.14
N VAL A 17 -0.37 18.88 -4.07
CA VAL A 17 0.47 18.68 -2.87
C VAL A 17 1.13 19.99 -2.51
N ARG A 18 0.94 20.44 -1.25
CA ARG A 18 1.45 21.70 -0.71
C ARG A 18 2.41 21.44 0.43
N ASP A 19 3.69 21.77 0.26
CA ASP A 19 4.71 21.70 1.31
C ASP A 19 4.70 20.39 2.14
N PHE A 20 4.39 19.24 1.49
CA PHE A 20 4.27 17.97 2.19
C PHE A 20 5.64 17.45 2.62
N SER A 21 5.75 17.11 3.90
CA SER A 21 6.99 16.57 4.48
C SER A 21 6.68 15.33 5.29
N MET A 22 7.47 14.27 5.11
CA MET A 22 7.44 13.05 5.90
C MET A 22 8.77 12.33 5.84
N ASP A 23 9.04 11.50 6.81
CA ASP A 23 10.11 10.52 6.81
C ASP A 23 9.55 9.10 6.97
N LEU A 24 10.32 8.08 6.59
CA LEU A 24 9.98 6.67 6.79
C LEU A 24 11.26 5.87 6.98
N GLN A 25 11.32 5.11 8.07
CA GLN A 25 12.44 4.23 8.36
C GLN A 25 12.16 2.79 7.91
N PRO A 26 13.19 1.94 7.73
CA PRO A 26 12.99 0.52 7.50
C PRO A 26 12.10 -0.12 8.59
N GLY A 27 11.17 -0.98 8.18
CA GLY A 27 10.22 -1.66 9.08
C GLY A 27 9.09 -0.80 9.60
N GLU A 28 9.00 0.47 9.19
CA GLU A 28 7.87 1.33 9.55
C GLU A 28 6.74 1.24 8.55
N VAL A 29 5.51 1.43 9.07
CA VAL A 29 4.32 1.64 8.24
C VAL A 29 3.70 2.98 8.58
N LYS A 30 3.60 3.84 7.57
CA LYS A 30 2.87 5.10 7.65
C LYS A 30 1.68 5.10 6.72
N THR A 31 0.54 5.51 7.24
CA THR A 31 -0.69 5.60 6.44
C THR A 31 -1.03 7.04 6.13
N LEU A 32 -1.28 7.30 4.86
CA LEU A 32 -1.89 8.53 4.37
C LEU A 32 -3.41 8.32 4.36
N PHE A 33 -4.09 8.85 5.38
CA PHE A 33 -5.52 8.70 5.58
C PHE A 33 -6.24 10.00 5.24
N GLY A 34 -7.20 9.94 4.34
CA GLY A 34 -7.94 11.14 3.92
C GLY A 34 -8.94 10.86 2.80
N PRO A 35 -9.78 11.84 2.45
CA PRO A 35 -10.83 11.68 1.45
C PRO A 35 -10.24 11.42 0.05
N SER A 36 -11.07 10.86 -0.83
CA SER A 36 -10.70 10.66 -2.24
C SER A 36 -10.37 12.00 -2.91
N GLY A 37 -9.36 12.00 -3.77
CA GLY A 37 -8.94 13.20 -4.51
C GLY A 37 -8.07 14.19 -3.74
N CYS A 38 -7.72 13.96 -2.45
CA CYS A 38 -6.87 14.90 -1.70
C CYS A 38 -5.38 14.88 -2.10
N GLY A 39 -4.92 13.91 -2.93
CA GLY A 39 -3.54 13.85 -3.43
C GLY A 39 -2.71 12.65 -2.99
N LYS A 40 -3.26 11.70 -2.22
CA LYS A 40 -2.53 10.54 -1.67
C LYS A 40 -1.80 9.70 -2.74
N THR A 41 -2.53 9.27 -3.77
CA THR A 41 -1.97 8.56 -4.93
C THR A 41 -0.86 9.36 -5.61
N THR A 42 -1.01 10.70 -5.68
CA THR A 42 0.01 11.59 -6.25
C THR A 42 1.31 11.53 -5.44
N VAL A 43 1.22 11.52 -4.11
CA VAL A 43 2.42 11.37 -3.26
C VAL A 43 3.09 10.02 -3.49
N LEU A 44 2.34 8.92 -3.62
CA LEU A 44 2.93 7.62 -3.98
C LEU A 44 3.63 7.65 -5.34
N ARG A 45 3.04 8.32 -6.35
CA ARG A 45 3.67 8.49 -7.67
C ARG A 45 4.95 9.33 -7.62
N LEU A 46 4.97 10.37 -6.80
CA LEU A 46 6.17 11.19 -6.57
C LEU A 46 7.28 10.36 -5.90
N ILE A 47 6.96 9.57 -4.88
CA ILE A 47 7.92 8.70 -4.18
C ILE A 47 8.49 7.63 -5.12
N SER A 48 7.65 7.05 -5.99
CA SER A 48 8.08 6.05 -6.97
C SER A 48 8.84 6.61 -8.18
N GLY A 49 8.93 7.94 -8.32
CA GLY A 49 9.56 8.59 -9.46
C GLY A 49 8.72 8.60 -10.74
N LEU A 50 7.44 8.21 -10.67
CA LEU A 50 6.50 8.30 -11.79
C LEU A 50 6.06 9.73 -12.07
N GLU A 51 6.19 10.61 -11.07
CA GLU A 51 5.98 12.05 -11.18
C GLU A 51 7.19 12.78 -10.59
N THR A 52 7.43 14.00 -11.07
CA THR A 52 8.52 14.85 -10.56
C THR A 52 7.93 16.00 -9.76
N PRO A 53 8.40 16.25 -8.52
CA PRO A 53 7.92 17.37 -7.73
C PRO A 53 8.26 18.70 -8.39
N LYS A 54 7.40 19.71 -8.27
CA LYS A 54 7.66 21.07 -8.75
C LYS A 54 8.71 21.76 -7.91
N SER A 55 8.72 21.50 -6.61
CA SER A 55 9.74 21.95 -5.66
C SER A 55 9.76 21.03 -4.44
N GLY A 56 10.77 21.22 -3.57
CA GLY A 56 11.07 20.33 -2.46
C GLY A 56 12.03 19.22 -2.86
N GLU A 57 12.27 18.30 -1.95
CA GLU A 57 13.24 17.23 -2.14
C GLU A 57 12.63 15.88 -1.73
N ILE A 58 12.88 14.84 -2.52
CA ILE A 58 12.56 13.45 -2.19
C ILE A 58 13.86 12.66 -2.20
N LYS A 59 14.26 12.16 -1.03
CA LYS A 59 15.40 11.25 -0.87
C LYS A 59 14.88 9.86 -0.54
N ASN A 60 15.05 8.91 -1.47
CA ASN A 60 14.73 7.50 -1.27
C ASN A 60 16.03 6.70 -1.32
N THR A 61 16.43 6.08 -0.20
CA THR A 61 17.59 5.20 -0.10
C THR A 61 17.22 3.73 0.00
N PHE A 62 15.96 3.39 -0.14
CA PHE A 62 15.53 2.00 -0.28
C PHE A 62 16.01 1.46 -1.62
N ARG A 63 16.47 0.22 -1.62
CA ARG A 63 17.08 -0.42 -2.79
C ARG A 63 16.07 -0.76 -3.87
N LYS A 64 14.91 -1.27 -3.45
CA LYS A 64 13.84 -1.73 -4.35
C LYS A 64 12.48 -1.26 -3.84
N THR A 65 11.78 -0.50 -4.65
CA THR A 65 10.43 -0.02 -4.32
C THR A 65 9.39 -0.83 -5.09
N GLY A 66 8.47 -1.47 -4.38
CA GLY A 66 7.29 -2.12 -4.94
C GLY A 66 6.09 -1.19 -4.89
N PHE A 67 5.26 -1.18 -5.94
CA PHE A 67 4.04 -0.37 -5.98
C PHE A 67 2.82 -1.24 -6.33
N LEU A 68 1.87 -1.30 -5.41
CA LEU A 68 0.54 -1.85 -5.66
C LEU A 68 -0.41 -0.69 -5.98
N PHE A 69 -0.74 -0.55 -7.24
CA PHE A 69 -1.67 0.47 -7.71
C PHE A 69 -3.12 0.07 -7.41
N GLN A 70 -4.02 1.03 -7.37
CA GLN A 70 -5.46 0.80 -7.27
C GLN A 70 -5.96 -0.08 -8.43
N GLU A 71 -5.45 0.16 -9.65
CA GLU A 71 -5.59 -0.71 -10.80
C GLU A 71 -4.52 -1.80 -10.74
N ASN A 72 -4.83 -3.03 -11.17
CA ASN A 72 -3.92 -4.18 -10.99
C ASN A 72 -2.63 -4.08 -11.83
N ARG A 73 -2.65 -3.36 -12.96
CA ARG A 73 -1.52 -3.12 -13.87
C ARG A 73 -0.68 -4.37 -14.14
N LEU A 74 -1.36 -5.45 -14.50
CA LEU A 74 -0.70 -6.66 -14.96
C LEU A 74 -0.19 -6.47 -16.40
N LEU A 75 0.90 -7.18 -16.74
CA LEU A 75 1.44 -7.22 -18.09
C LEU A 75 0.59 -8.18 -18.93
N GLU A 76 -0.12 -7.65 -19.92
CA GLU A 76 -1.15 -8.35 -20.69
C GLU A 76 -0.63 -9.54 -21.49
N ASN A 77 0.65 -9.53 -21.88
CA ASN A 77 1.34 -10.57 -22.63
C ASN A 77 2.02 -11.64 -21.77
N LEU A 78 1.84 -11.58 -20.46
CA LEU A 78 2.38 -12.55 -19.50
C LEU A 78 1.26 -13.22 -18.72
N THR A 79 1.42 -14.53 -18.41
CA THR A 79 0.50 -15.24 -17.52
C THR A 79 0.56 -14.68 -16.10
N ALA A 80 -0.39 -15.07 -15.24
CA ALA A 80 -0.37 -14.68 -13.82
C ALA A 80 0.93 -15.12 -13.13
N MET A 81 1.39 -16.34 -13.36
CA MET A 81 2.68 -16.86 -12.88
C MET A 81 3.84 -15.95 -13.31
N GLN A 82 3.90 -15.65 -14.60
CA GLN A 82 4.97 -14.82 -15.16
C GLN A 82 4.91 -13.38 -14.65
N ASN A 83 3.70 -12.81 -14.45
CA ASN A 83 3.51 -11.49 -13.84
C ASN A 83 4.07 -11.40 -12.43
N ILE A 84 4.03 -12.49 -11.65
CA ILE A 84 4.62 -12.54 -10.31
C ILE A 84 6.13 -12.74 -10.43
N ALA A 85 6.56 -13.75 -11.19
CA ALA A 85 7.96 -14.20 -11.26
C ALA A 85 8.91 -13.15 -11.82
N ILE A 86 8.49 -12.33 -12.79
CA ILE A 86 9.36 -11.37 -13.50
C ILE A 86 9.99 -10.32 -12.56
N PHE A 87 9.38 -10.06 -11.40
CA PHE A 87 9.90 -9.09 -10.43
C PHE A 87 10.67 -9.72 -9.27
N MET A 88 10.76 -11.05 -9.23
CA MET A 88 11.52 -11.80 -8.22
C MET A 88 12.99 -11.90 -8.65
N ASP A 89 13.92 -11.70 -7.69
CA ASP A 89 15.35 -11.85 -7.97
C ASP A 89 15.72 -13.33 -8.23
N ASN A 90 15.06 -14.25 -7.52
CA ASN A 90 15.19 -15.70 -7.70
C ASN A 90 13.79 -16.33 -7.74
N PRO A 91 13.15 -16.43 -8.91
CA PRO A 91 11.81 -16.99 -9.03
C PRO A 91 11.74 -18.44 -8.58
N ASN A 92 10.80 -18.74 -7.67
CA ASN A 92 10.50 -20.09 -7.19
C ASN A 92 9.01 -20.39 -7.43
N GLU A 93 8.73 -21.18 -8.44
CA GLU A 93 7.34 -21.52 -8.83
C GLU A 93 6.58 -22.22 -7.70
N ASN A 94 7.23 -23.10 -6.93
CA ASN A 94 6.58 -23.80 -5.82
C ASN A 94 6.17 -22.80 -4.71
N GLU A 95 6.98 -21.79 -4.43
CA GLU A 95 6.65 -20.73 -3.48
C GLU A 95 5.45 -19.92 -3.98
N ILE A 96 5.45 -19.54 -5.26
CA ILE A 96 4.35 -18.79 -5.89
C ILE A 96 3.06 -19.60 -5.78
N ILE A 97 3.08 -20.90 -6.15
CA ILE A 97 1.91 -21.80 -6.09
C ILE A 97 1.38 -21.87 -4.65
N ALA A 98 2.25 -22.15 -3.69
CA ALA A 98 1.85 -22.30 -2.29
C ALA A 98 1.20 -21.03 -1.71
N LEU A 99 1.70 -19.85 -2.08
CA LEU A 99 1.12 -18.58 -1.64
C LEU A 99 -0.16 -18.24 -2.41
N ALA A 100 -0.23 -18.58 -3.70
CA ALA A 100 -1.42 -18.41 -4.52
C ALA A 100 -2.60 -19.23 -3.99
N GLU A 101 -2.37 -20.47 -3.61
CA GLU A 101 -3.38 -21.36 -3.03
C GLU A 101 -3.95 -20.80 -1.71
N LYS A 102 -3.10 -20.21 -0.84
CA LYS A 102 -3.54 -19.57 0.41
C LYS A 102 -4.54 -18.43 0.19
N ILE A 103 -4.49 -17.78 -0.97
CA ILE A 103 -5.38 -16.67 -1.32
C ILE A 103 -6.42 -17.07 -2.37
N GLY A 104 -6.64 -18.39 -2.56
CA GLY A 104 -7.69 -18.94 -3.42
C GLY A 104 -7.44 -18.76 -4.92
N LEU A 105 -6.17 -18.79 -5.35
CA LEU A 105 -5.77 -18.95 -6.75
C LEU A 105 -5.24 -20.37 -6.96
N SER A 106 -5.84 -21.11 -7.87
CA SER A 106 -5.36 -22.45 -8.24
C SER A 106 -4.13 -22.38 -9.15
N SER A 107 -3.40 -23.49 -9.26
CA SER A 107 -2.32 -23.61 -10.23
C SER A 107 -2.79 -23.39 -11.68
N GLY A 108 -4.03 -23.76 -11.99
CA GLY A 108 -4.65 -23.48 -13.29
C GLY A 108 -4.86 -21.97 -13.52
N ASP A 109 -5.19 -21.22 -12.48
CA ASP A 109 -5.36 -19.75 -12.59
C ASP A 109 -4.04 -19.04 -12.83
N LEU A 110 -2.94 -19.58 -12.34
CA LEU A 110 -1.61 -19.02 -12.57
C LEU A 110 -1.15 -19.11 -14.04
N ASN A 111 -1.74 -20.00 -14.83
CA ASN A 111 -1.46 -20.13 -16.26
C ASN A 111 -2.30 -19.18 -17.14
N LYS A 112 -3.29 -18.49 -16.57
CA LYS A 112 -4.16 -17.55 -17.29
C LYS A 112 -3.46 -16.22 -17.57
N TYR A 113 -3.83 -15.62 -18.70
CA TYR A 113 -3.48 -14.24 -19.02
C TYR A 113 -4.41 -13.24 -18.28
N PRO A 114 -4.01 -11.97 -18.09
CA PRO A 114 -4.81 -10.97 -17.39
C PRO A 114 -6.25 -10.85 -17.89
N THR A 115 -6.48 -10.98 -19.20
CA THR A 115 -7.81 -10.93 -19.84
C THR A 115 -8.72 -12.10 -19.46
N GLU A 116 -8.17 -13.21 -18.97
CA GLU A 116 -8.89 -14.42 -18.55
C GLU A 116 -9.14 -14.43 -17.03
N LEU A 117 -8.55 -13.48 -16.29
CA LEU A 117 -8.72 -13.36 -14.84
C LEU A 117 -9.94 -12.50 -14.51
N SER A 118 -10.69 -12.89 -13.48
CA SER A 118 -11.63 -11.96 -12.87
C SER A 118 -10.88 -10.78 -12.21
N GLY A 119 -11.56 -9.65 -11.99
CA GLY A 119 -10.94 -8.51 -11.32
C GLY A 119 -10.35 -8.84 -9.94
N GLY A 120 -11.04 -9.71 -9.17
CA GLY A 120 -10.54 -10.18 -7.88
C GLY A 120 -9.32 -11.11 -8.00
N MET A 121 -9.26 -11.96 -9.04
CA MET A 121 -8.08 -12.78 -9.31
C MET A 121 -6.89 -11.93 -9.73
N ALA A 122 -7.10 -10.98 -10.64
CA ALA A 122 -6.06 -10.05 -11.07
C ALA A 122 -5.49 -9.23 -9.90
N LYS A 123 -6.34 -8.81 -8.96
CA LYS A 123 -5.92 -8.12 -7.73
C LYS A 123 -5.05 -9.00 -6.85
N ARG A 124 -5.43 -10.26 -6.65
CA ARG A 124 -4.63 -11.25 -5.90
C ARG A 124 -3.26 -11.49 -6.53
N VAL A 125 -3.20 -11.60 -7.86
CA VAL A 125 -1.94 -11.71 -8.61
C VAL A 125 -1.06 -10.48 -8.41
N ALA A 126 -1.63 -9.26 -8.53
CA ALA A 126 -0.90 -8.01 -8.29
C ALA A 126 -0.37 -7.92 -6.86
N PHE A 127 -1.13 -8.40 -5.87
CA PHE A 127 -0.71 -8.42 -4.47
C PHE A 127 0.44 -9.42 -4.24
N LEU A 128 0.36 -10.64 -4.78
CA LEU A 128 1.46 -11.62 -4.71
C LEU A 128 2.72 -11.10 -5.40
N ARG A 129 2.58 -10.45 -6.54
CA ARG A 129 3.69 -9.79 -7.23
C ARG A 129 4.42 -8.82 -6.31
N LEU A 130 3.69 -8.00 -5.55
CA LEU A 130 4.28 -7.10 -4.57
C LEU A 130 4.98 -7.86 -3.43
N LEU A 131 4.30 -8.84 -2.81
CA LEU A 131 4.84 -9.58 -1.66
C LEU A 131 6.10 -10.38 -2.01
N LEU A 132 6.23 -10.84 -3.25
CA LEU A 132 7.32 -11.68 -3.72
C LEU A 132 8.42 -10.94 -4.47
N CYS A 133 8.23 -9.68 -4.81
CA CYS A 133 9.23 -8.93 -5.57
C CYS A 133 10.52 -8.62 -4.79
N GLY A 134 10.57 -8.87 -3.48
CA GLY A 134 11.75 -8.58 -2.65
C GLY A 134 12.01 -7.08 -2.46
N CYS A 135 10.97 -6.27 -2.45
CA CYS A 135 11.10 -4.84 -2.17
C CYS A 135 11.33 -4.58 -0.68
N ASP A 136 12.10 -3.55 -0.38
CA ASP A 136 12.34 -3.03 0.97
C ASP A 136 11.48 -1.78 1.28
N LEU A 137 10.80 -1.22 0.26
CA LEU A 137 9.74 -0.23 0.38
C LEU A 137 8.52 -0.67 -0.42
N ALA A 138 7.36 -0.81 0.22
CA ALA A 138 6.07 -1.05 -0.42
C ALA A 138 5.21 0.23 -0.44
N LEU A 139 4.69 0.59 -1.61
CA LEU A 139 3.71 1.66 -1.81
C LEU A 139 2.37 1.02 -2.14
N LEU A 140 1.37 1.20 -1.28
CA LEU A 140 0.07 0.54 -1.37
C LEU A 140 -1.03 1.59 -1.57
N ASP A 141 -1.68 1.57 -2.73
CA ASP A 141 -2.78 2.47 -3.06
C ASP A 141 -4.11 1.71 -3.00
N GLU A 142 -4.87 1.91 -1.92
CA GLU A 142 -6.17 1.25 -1.65
C GLU A 142 -6.11 -0.28 -1.84
N PRO A 143 -5.18 -0.99 -1.15
CA PRO A 143 -4.82 -2.38 -1.47
C PRO A 143 -5.97 -3.38 -1.29
N PHE A 144 -6.93 -3.10 -0.39
CA PHE A 144 -7.96 -4.06 -0.01
C PHE A 144 -9.36 -3.72 -0.53
N VAL A 145 -9.51 -2.64 -1.29
CA VAL A 145 -10.79 -2.26 -1.90
C VAL A 145 -11.30 -3.37 -2.81
N GLY A 146 -12.58 -3.76 -2.63
CA GLY A 146 -13.22 -4.81 -3.44
C GLY A 146 -12.87 -6.24 -3.04
N LEU A 147 -12.17 -6.45 -1.92
CA LEU A 147 -11.92 -7.77 -1.35
C LEU A 147 -12.92 -8.10 -0.24
N ASP A 148 -13.32 -9.38 -0.15
CA ASP A 148 -14.07 -9.90 0.98
C ASP A 148 -13.22 -9.88 2.27
N ARG A 149 -13.89 -10.01 3.42
CA ARG A 149 -13.26 -9.90 4.74
C ARG A 149 -12.18 -10.96 4.96
N ASP A 150 -12.41 -12.20 4.54
CA ASP A 150 -11.49 -13.30 4.83
C ASP A 150 -10.21 -13.16 4.02
N LEU A 151 -10.32 -12.85 2.73
CA LEU A 151 -9.19 -12.60 1.86
C LEU A 151 -8.38 -11.37 2.32
N ARG A 152 -9.07 -10.28 2.72
CA ARG A 152 -8.43 -9.10 3.29
C ARG A 152 -7.59 -9.46 4.52
N ASN A 153 -8.13 -10.31 5.41
CA ASN A 153 -7.42 -10.76 6.61
C ASN A 153 -6.17 -11.57 6.26
N ILE A 154 -6.25 -12.48 5.30
CA ILE A 154 -5.12 -13.30 4.87
C ILE A 154 -4.01 -12.39 4.29
N LEU A 155 -4.37 -11.51 3.36
CA LEU A 155 -3.40 -10.62 2.70
C LEU A 155 -2.77 -9.63 3.67
N ALA A 156 -3.55 -9.08 4.62
CA ALA A 156 -3.03 -8.21 5.67
C ALA A 156 -2.03 -8.94 6.58
N THR A 157 -2.32 -10.21 6.94
CA THR A 157 -1.39 -11.02 7.73
C THR A 157 -0.09 -11.29 6.96
N MET A 158 -0.16 -11.66 5.68
CA MET A 158 1.03 -11.86 4.84
C MET A 158 1.86 -10.57 4.72
N LEU A 159 1.20 -9.40 4.64
CA LEU A 159 1.88 -8.11 4.60
C LEU A 159 2.58 -7.81 5.94
N VAL A 160 1.91 -8.05 7.08
CA VAL A 160 2.48 -7.89 8.43
C VAL A 160 3.71 -8.77 8.60
N GLU A 161 3.67 -10.03 8.17
CA GLU A 161 4.82 -10.93 8.21
C GLU A 161 6.03 -10.37 7.46
N LYS A 162 5.82 -9.81 6.25
CA LYS A 162 6.89 -9.18 5.47
C LYS A 162 7.46 -7.94 6.16
N ILE A 163 6.61 -7.12 6.77
CA ILE A 163 7.04 -5.91 7.49
C ILE A 163 7.87 -6.29 8.72
N GLU A 164 7.35 -7.16 9.59
CA GLU A 164 7.98 -7.46 10.88
C GLU A 164 9.20 -8.40 10.74
N GLN A 165 9.14 -9.39 9.84
CA GLN A 165 10.22 -10.37 9.71
C GLN A 165 11.33 -9.92 8.75
N GLN A 166 11.01 -9.13 7.72
CA GLN A 166 11.97 -8.73 6.70
C GLN A 166 12.33 -7.24 6.75
N GLY A 167 11.73 -6.48 7.67
CA GLY A 167 12.00 -5.04 7.81
C GLY A 167 11.50 -4.21 6.62
N MET A 168 10.53 -4.71 5.85
CA MET A 168 9.94 -3.97 4.75
C MET A 168 9.22 -2.73 5.27
N ALA A 169 9.59 -1.55 4.77
CA ALA A 169 8.86 -0.32 5.04
C ALA A 169 7.63 -0.22 4.15
N CYS A 170 6.57 0.46 4.63
CA CYS A 170 5.34 0.56 3.87
C CYS A 170 4.71 1.95 3.98
N ILE A 171 4.23 2.47 2.86
CA ILE A 171 3.29 3.60 2.83
C ILE A 171 1.95 3.07 2.33
N LEU A 172 0.96 3.14 3.20
CA LEU A 172 -0.41 2.73 2.91
C LEU A 172 -1.27 3.96 2.62
N VAL A 173 -1.96 3.96 1.51
CA VAL A 173 -3.05 4.88 1.21
C VAL A 173 -4.36 4.14 1.40
N THR A 174 -5.21 4.64 2.28
CA THR A 174 -6.55 4.09 2.49
C THR A 174 -7.50 5.14 3.08
N HIS A 175 -8.79 4.94 2.91
CA HIS A 175 -9.86 5.64 3.60
C HIS A 175 -10.57 4.74 4.62
N ASP A 176 -10.20 3.46 4.70
CA ASP A 176 -10.73 2.49 5.68
C ASP A 176 -10.00 2.64 7.01
N ARG A 177 -10.76 2.95 8.08
CA ARG A 177 -10.25 3.18 9.44
C ARG A 177 -9.69 1.92 10.07
N PHE A 178 -10.30 0.76 9.75
CA PHE A 178 -9.87 -0.52 10.29
C PHE A 178 -8.54 -0.96 9.64
N GLU A 179 -8.38 -0.75 8.33
CA GLU A 179 -7.10 -0.98 7.65
C GLU A 179 -6.00 -0.11 8.25
N ALA A 180 -6.28 1.18 8.44
CA ALA A 180 -5.34 2.12 9.05
C ALA A 180 -4.99 1.69 10.49
N ALA A 181 -5.97 1.33 11.33
CA ALA A 181 -5.74 0.87 12.70
C ALA A 181 -4.92 -0.42 12.75
N ARG A 182 -5.19 -1.36 11.83
CA ARG A 182 -4.53 -2.66 11.79
C ARG A 182 -3.07 -2.59 11.35
N LEU A 183 -2.78 -1.81 10.31
CA LEU A 183 -1.50 -1.91 9.59
C LEU A 183 -0.52 -0.77 9.87
N SER A 184 -0.94 0.35 10.49
CA SER A 184 -0.10 1.53 10.58
C SER A 184 0.60 1.67 11.93
N ARG A 185 1.87 2.05 11.92
CA ARG A 185 2.52 2.61 13.10
C ARG A 185 2.17 4.08 13.30
N GLU A 186 1.98 4.78 12.20
CA GLU A 186 1.61 6.18 12.20
C GLU A 186 0.55 6.44 11.14
N ILE A 187 -0.51 7.14 11.50
CA ILE A 187 -1.59 7.53 10.60
C ILE A 187 -1.58 9.04 10.47
N MET A 188 -1.30 9.53 9.27
CA MET A 188 -1.37 10.94 8.92
C MET A 188 -2.76 11.24 8.37
N GLN A 189 -3.56 11.96 9.14
CA GLN A 189 -4.88 12.43 8.72
C GLN A 189 -4.74 13.69 7.88
N LEU A 190 -5.26 13.65 6.66
CA LEU A 190 -5.02 14.65 5.64
C LEU A 190 -6.26 15.50 5.38
N SER A 191 -6.03 16.76 5.02
CA SER A 191 -7.07 17.68 4.57
C SER A 191 -7.69 17.23 3.24
N PRO A 192 -8.93 17.68 2.93
CA PRO A 192 -9.58 17.38 1.65
C PRO A 192 -8.83 17.89 0.41
N LYS A 193 -7.99 18.89 0.56
CA LYS A 193 -7.16 19.44 -0.53
C LYS A 193 -5.77 19.82 -0.04
N GLY A 194 -4.76 19.60 -0.89
CA GLY A 194 -3.41 20.09 -0.69
C GLY A 194 -2.53 19.20 0.16
N MET A 195 -3.03 18.09 0.70
CA MET A 195 -2.28 17.14 1.52
C MET A 195 -1.78 17.73 2.85
N ASP A 196 -2.45 18.76 3.40
CA ASP A 196 -2.08 19.30 4.71
C ASP A 196 -2.35 18.25 5.79
N ILE A 197 -1.35 17.99 6.63
CA ILE A 197 -1.47 17.05 7.75
C ILE A 197 -2.26 17.74 8.86
N GLN A 198 -3.46 17.25 9.13
CA GLN A 198 -4.36 17.78 10.17
C GLN A 198 -4.09 17.17 11.54
N ASN A 199 -3.73 15.89 11.56
CA ASN A 199 -3.45 15.15 12.77
C ASN A 199 -2.52 13.97 12.47
N VAL A 200 -1.78 13.54 13.48
CA VAL A 200 -0.91 12.36 13.42
C VAL A 200 -1.23 11.46 14.60
N ILE A 201 -1.64 10.24 14.31
CA ILE A 201 -1.94 9.20 15.29
C ILE A 201 -0.81 8.20 15.31
N THR A 202 -0.19 7.99 16.47
CA THR A 202 0.87 7.00 16.65
C THR A 202 0.32 5.79 17.39
N LEU A 203 0.52 4.60 16.84
CA LEU A 203 0.07 3.33 17.36
C LEU A 203 1.28 2.45 17.71
N PRO A 204 1.74 2.42 18.99
CA PRO A 204 2.97 1.75 19.38
C PRO A 204 2.85 0.22 19.42
N THR A 205 1.65 -0.33 19.52
CA THR A 205 1.41 -1.78 19.58
C THR A 205 1.96 -2.47 18.33
N PRO A 206 2.76 -3.55 18.43
CA PRO A 206 3.22 -4.34 17.29
C PRO A 206 2.08 -4.77 16.37
N LEU A 207 2.32 -4.86 15.07
CA LEU A 207 1.27 -5.18 14.09
C LEU A 207 0.72 -6.60 14.30
N SER A 208 1.58 -7.54 14.64
CA SER A 208 1.23 -8.95 14.92
C SER A 208 0.36 -9.15 16.17
N GLU A 209 0.36 -8.19 17.10
CA GLU A 209 -0.43 -8.25 18.33
C GLU A 209 -1.83 -7.63 18.16
N ARG A 210 -2.11 -7.00 17.01
CA ARG A 210 -3.38 -6.30 16.77
C ARG A 210 -4.47 -7.25 16.34
N ASN A 211 -5.57 -7.21 17.07
CA ASN A 211 -6.78 -7.98 16.80
C ASN A 211 -7.99 -7.04 16.58
N SER A 212 -9.14 -7.60 16.26
CA SER A 212 -10.37 -6.81 16.01
C SER A 212 -10.76 -5.91 17.17
N ALA A 213 -10.54 -6.33 18.41
CA ALA A 213 -10.85 -5.51 19.59
C ALA A 213 -9.92 -4.28 19.68
N PHE A 214 -8.65 -4.45 19.34
CA PHE A 214 -7.70 -3.32 19.21
C PHE A 214 -8.15 -2.36 18.11
N GLU A 215 -8.49 -2.88 16.93
CA GLU A 215 -8.95 -2.08 15.78
C GLU A 215 -10.18 -1.25 16.14
N GLU A 216 -11.20 -1.88 16.76
CA GLU A 216 -12.42 -1.21 17.23
C GLU A 216 -12.13 -0.10 18.24
N THR A 217 -11.23 -0.36 19.20
CA THR A 217 -10.83 0.62 20.21
C THR A 217 -10.15 1.83 19.57
N VAL A 218 -9.21 1.60 18.64
CA VAL A 218 -8.52 2.69 17.93
C VAL A 218 -9.51 3.47 17.09
N VAL A 219 -10.38 2.81 16.34
CA VAL A 219 -11.38 3.48 15.49
C VAL A 219 -12.33 4.33 16.35
N ALA A 220 -12.83 3.80 17.48
CA ALA A 220 -13.71 4.54 18.36
C ALA A 220 -13.04 5.75 19.02
N ARG A 221 -11.74 5.68 19.30
CA ARG A 221 -11.01 6.76 19.99
C ARG A 221 -10.49 7.84 19.03
N GLU A 222 -9.87 7.41 17.92
CA GLU A 222 -9.06 8.31 17.08
C GLU A 222 -9.80 8.85 15.86
N PHE A 223 -10.92 8.21 15.47
CA PHE A 223 -11.66 8.59 14.27
C PHE A 223 -13.03 9.19 14.56
N GLN A 224 -13.29 9.63 15.82
CA GLN A 224 -14.53 10.34 16.18
C GLN A 224 -14.64 11.68 15.44
N GLY A 225 -15.80 11.92 14.82
CA GLY A 225 -16.07 13.20 14.13
C GLY A 225 -15.41 13.35 12.75
N ILE A 226 -14.64 12.35 12.28
CA ILE A 226 -14.11 12.35 10.93
C ILE A 226 -15.16 11.73 10.00
N HIS A 227 -15.95 12.55 9.37
CA HIS A 227 -16.86 12.18 8.31
C HIS A 227 -16.25 12.54 6.97
N TYR A 228 -15.38 11.69 6.42
CA TYR A 228 -15.13 11.73 4.99
C TYR A 228 -16.36 11.09 4.34
N TYR A 229 -17.14 11.87 3.62
CA TYR A 229 -18.31 11.38 2.90
C TYR A 229 -17.88 10.25 1.97
N GLU A 230 -18.60 9.13 2.07
CA GLU A 230 -18.54 8.00 1.15
C GLU A 230 -18.90 8.41 -0.27
#